data_776e8787087a5523c5d397a243d1dcbb
#
_entry.id   776e8787087a5523c5d397a243d1dcbb
#
_cell.length_a   1.000
_cell.length_b   1.000
_cell.length_c   1.000
_cell.angle_alpha   90.00
_cell.angle_beta   90.00
_cell.angle_gamma   90.00
#
_symmetry.space_group_name_H-M   'P 1'
#
loop_
_entity.id
_entity.type
_entity.pdbx_description
1 polymer ?
#
loop_
_entity_poly.entity_id
_entity_poly.type
_entity_poly.pdbx_seq_one_letter_code
_entity_poly.pdbx_strand_id
1 'polypeptide(L)'
;MTSPSDARPVALDPLKPKQSDRLPWVALIALTLTSFVATANETVPAGLLPQIAQGLAVSEGWAGQLVTLCALGAGLAAIPLTALTHGWSRRKVLLFALGAFCICNAVTALSSQFGLTLVVRFFVGLATGLAWSELATYARRLVPPPVQGRALAVVMIGVPLALSL
;
A
#
# COMPACT_ATOMS: atom_id res chain seq x y z
N MET A 1 -23.24 14.38 55.96
CA MET A 1 -21.96 15.14 55.94
C MET A 1 -20.86 14.16 55.58
N THR A 2 -20.60 13.92 54.29
CA THR A 2 -19.49 13.09 53.80
C THR A 2 -18.38 14.01 53.35
N SER A 3 -17.21 13.87 53.97
CA SER A 3 -16.02 14.68 53.76
C SER A 3 -15.45 14.52 52.35
N PRO A 4 -15.12 15.62 51.63
CA PRO A 4 -14.53 15.59 50.31
C PRO A 4 -13.01 15.64 50.39
N SER A 5 -12.36 14.58 50.86
CA SER A 5 -10.90 14.56 51.00
C SER A 5 -10.32 13.18 50.77
N ASP A 6 -10.47 12.64 49.60
CA ASP A 6 -9.67 11.47 49.17
C ASP A 6 -9.39 11.48 47.64
N ALA A 7 -9.07 12.67 47.13
CA ALA A 7 -8.44 12.77 45.82
C ALA A 7 -6.94 12.46 45.99
N ARG A 8 -6.59 11.17 45.99
CA ARG A 8 -5.18 10.78 45.87
C ARG A 8 -4.65 11.34 44.55
N PRO A 9 -3.57 12.10 44.53
CA PRO A 9 -2.93 12.51 43.29
C PRO A 9 -2.52 11.24 42.55
N VAL A 10 -2.94 11.13 41.30
CA VAL A 10 -2.50 10.08 40.37
C VAL A 10 -0.99 10.22 40.29
N ALA A 11 -0.28 9.38 41.05
CA ALA A 11 1.17 9.30 40.97
C ALA A 11 1.52 8.90 39.52
N LEU A 12 2.07 9.84 38.77
CA LEU A 12 2.68 9.59 37.45
C LEU A 12 3.78 8.55 37.71
N ASP A 13 3.55 7.33 37.21
CA ASP A 13 4.50 6.23 37.30
C ASP A 13 5.77 6.61 36.50
N PRO A 14 6.90 6.90 37.21
CA PRO A 14 8.13 7.35 36.56
C PRO A 14 8.86 6.23 35.79
N LEU A 15 8.33 5.00 35.84
CA LEU A 15 8.95 3.82 35.26
C LEU A 15 8.36 3.40 33.90
N LYS A 16 7.35 4.13 33.33
CA LYS A 16 7.01 3.91 31.95
C LYS A 16 8.16 4.42 31.09
N PRO A 17 8.89 3.52 30.40
CA PRO A 17 9.93 3.96 29.49
C PRO A 17 9.31 4.97 28.52
N LYS A 18 9.88 6.18 28.48
CA LYS A 18 9.52 7.24 27.54
C LYS A 18 9.61 6.63 26.16
N GLN A 19 8.46 6.22 25.64
CA GLN A 19 8.36 5.57 24.32
C GLN A 19 9.01 6.57 23.36
N SER A 20 10.16 6.20 22.83
CA SER A 20 11.00 7.07 22.01
C SER A 20 10.14 7.65 20.88
N ASP A 21 9.94 8.96 20.85
CA ASP A 21 9.28 9.70 19.76
C ASP A 21 10.09 9.64 18.45
N ARG A 22 11.11 8.79 18.42
CA ARG A 22 11.97 8.59 17.25
C ARG A 22 11.22 7.76 16.21
N LEU A 23 11.06 8.35 15.05
CA LEU A 23 10.50 7.68 13.88
C LEU A 23 11.45 6.56 13.43
N PRO A 24 10.93 5.34 13.15
CA PRO A 24 11.72 4.23 12.61
C PRO A 24 11.99 4.47 11.12
N TRP A 25 12.95 5.33 10.81
CA TRP A 25 13.22 5.84 9.46
C TRP A 25 13.41 4.73 8.42
N VAL A 26 14.12 3.65 8.77
CA VAL A 26 14.35 2.54 7.84
C VAL A 26 13.02 1.91 7.40
N ALA A 27 12.11 1.66 8.34
CA ALA A 27 10.80 1.09 8.02
C ALA A 27 9.92 2.09 7.26
N LEU A 28 9.96 3.38 7.62
CA LEU A 28 9.19 4.41 6.92
C LEU A 28 9.68 4.62 5.50
N ILE A 29 10.99 4.64 5.25
CA ILE A 29 11.57 4.74 3.91
C ILE A 29 11.17 3.52 3.06
N ALA A 30 11.21 2.31 3.63
CA ALA A 30 10.75 1.11 2.92
C ALA A 30 9.26 1.22 2.53
N LEU A 31 8.40 1.75 3.41
CA LEU A 31 6.99 1.98 3.10
C LEU A 31 6.79 3.12 2.08
N THR A 32 7.60 4.19 2.13
CA THR A 32 7.60 5.26 1.12
C THR A 32 7.97 4.70 -0.25
N LEU A 33 8.99 3.83 -0.31
CA LEU A 33 9.37 3.17 -1.57
C LEU A 33 8.24 2.25 -2.06
N THR A 34 7.54 1.57 -1.16
CA THR A 34 6.38 0.75 -1.52
C THR A 34 5.25 1.61 -2.11
N SER A 35 4.91 2.76 -1.51
CA SER A 35 3.90 3.67 -2.05
C SER A 35 4.32 4.26 -3.40
N PHE A 36 5.59 4.61 -3.57
CA PHE A 36 6.15 5.07 -4.84
C PHE A 36 5.99 4.02 -5.94
N VAL A 37 6.45 2.78 -5.70
CA VAL A 37 6.38 1.69 -6.69
C VAL A 37 4.94 1.33 -7.02
N ALA A 38 4.03 1.29 -6.02
CA ALA A 38 2.62 1.02 -6.25
C ALA A 38 1.99 2.09 -7.14
N THR A 39 2.21 3.37 -6.85
CA THR A 39 1.69 4.49 -7.67
C THR A 39 2.29 4.49 -9.07
N ALA A 40 3.61 4.33 -9.21
CA ALA A 40 4.27 4.27 -10.51
C ALA A 40 3.72 3.13 -11.38
N ASN A 41 3.45 1.97 -10.79
CA ASN A 41 2.84 0.84 -11.53
C ASN A 41 1.41 1.12 -12.02
N GLU A 42 0.68 1.99 -11.35
CA GLU A 42 -0.66 2.41 -11.78
C GLU A 42 -0.60 3.48 -12.86
N THR A 43 0.33 4.42 -12.76
CA THR A 43 0.41 5.61 -13.63
C THR A 43 1.22 5.41 -14.89
N VAL A 44 2.35 4.69 -14.83
CA VAL A 44 3.22 4.45 -16.00
C VAL A 44 2.48 3.76 -17.16
N PRO A 45 1.68 2.71 -16.97
CA PRO A 45 0.94 2.09 -18.06
C PRO A 45 -0.09 3.02 -18.71
N ALA A 46 -0.67 3.95 -17.96
CA ALA A 46 -1.59 4.95 -18.52
C ALA A 46 -0.85 5.95 -19.43
N GLY A 47 0.38 6.35 -19.04
CA GLY A 47 1.23 7.20 -19.86
C GLY A 47 1.80 6.52 -21.12
N LEU A 48 1.98 5.19 -21.05
CA LEU A 48 2.54 4.38 -22.15
C LEU A 48 1.47 3.64 -22.96
N LEU A 49 0.21 4.04 -22.87
CA LEU A 49 -0.91 3.34 -23.49
C LEU A 49 -0.73 3.11 -25.00
N PRO A 50 -0.28 4.09 -25.83
CA PRO A 50 -0.05 3.87 -27.25
C PRO A 50 1.01 2.81 -27.53
N GLN A 51 2.11 2.81 -26.78
CA GLN A 51 3.20 1.85 -26.94
C GLN A 51 2.77 0.44 -26.53
N ILE A 52 1.97 0.33 -25.45
CA ILE A 52 1.41 -0.95 -25.02
C ILE A 52 0.44 -1.49 -26.05
N ALA A 53 -0.42 -0.64 -26.63
CA ALA A 53 -1.36 -1.02 -27.69
C ALA A 53 -0.63 -1.57 -28.91
N GLN A 54 0.44 -0.91 -29.36
CA GLN A 54 1.28 -1.37 -30.46
C GLN A 54 1.98 -2.70 -30.12
N GLY A 55 2.58 -2.83 -28.93
CA GLY A 55 3.28 -4.04 -28.52
C GLY A 55 2.39 -5.28 -28.39
N LEU A 56 1.11 -5.08 -28.05
CA LEU A 56 0.12 -6.14 -27.94
C LEU A 56 -0.75 -6.31 -29.20
N ALA A 57 -0.51 -5.52 -30.25
CA ALA A 57 -1.27 -5.50 -31.51
C ALA A 57 -2.79 -5.32 -31.29
N VAL A 58 -3.17 -4.41 -30.39
CA VAL A 58 -4.57 -4.07 -30.06
C VAL A 58 -4.82 -2.56 -30.21
N SER A 59 -6.09 -2.14 -30.23
CA SER A 59 -6.41 -0.71 -30.18
C SER A 59 -6.14 -0.11 -28.81
N GLU A 60 -5.94 1.21 -28.74
CA GLU A 60 -5.72 1.93 -27.47
C GLU A 60 -6.91 1.75 -26.50
N GLY A 61 -8.14 1.64 -27.01
CA GLY A 61 -9.34 1.35 -26.20
C GLY A 61 -9.25 -0.01 -25.51
N TRP A 62 -8.75 -1.04 -26.20
CA TRP A 62 -8.50 -2.35 -25.60
C TRP A 62 -7.32 -2.31 -24.63
N ALA A 63 -6.24 -1.63 -24.95
CA ALA A 63 -5.13 -1.45 -24.04
C ALA A 63 -5.55 -0.72 -22.74
N GLY A 64 -6.48 0.22 -22.83
CA GLY A 64 -7.09 0.91 -21.67
C GLY A 64 -7.79 -0.04 -20.69
N GLN A 65 -8.30 -1.20 -21.15
CA GLN A 65 -8.91 -2.21 -20.27
C GLN A 65 -7.89 -2.81 -19.27
N LEU A 66 -6.61 -2.78 -19.60
CA LEU A 66 -5.55 -3.21 -18.67
C LEU A 66 -5.50 -2.33 -17.40
N VAL A 67 -5.72 -1.03 -17.56
CA VAL A 67 -5.79 -0.08 -16.44
C VAL A 67 -7.11 -0.26 -15.69
N THR A 68 -8.23 -0.40 -16.41
CA THR A 68 -9.55 -0.60 -15.82
C THR A 68 -9.61 -1.87 -14.97
N LEU A 69 -9.09 -3.00 -15.48
CA LEU A 69 -9.10 -4.26 -14.73
C LEU A 69 -8.15 -4.22 -13.51
N CYS A 70 -7.03 -3.53 -13.62
CA CYS A 70 -6.17 -3.28 -12.47
C CYS A 70 -6.91 -2.49 -11.38
N ALA A 71 -7.60 -1.41 -11.75
CA ALA A 71 -8.39 -0.60 -10.82
C ALA A 71 -9.55 -1.38 -10.19
N LEU A 72 -10.25 -2.20 -10.98
CA LEU A 72 -11.30 -3.11 -10.48
C LEU A 72 -10.74 -4.12 -9.48
N GLY A 73 -9.60 -4.73 -9.79
CA GLY A 73 -8.90 -5.64 -8.88
C GLY A 73 -8.56 -4.96 -7.56
N ALA A 74 -8.01 -3.74 -7.60
CA ALA A 74 -7.67 -2.97 -6.41
C ALA A 74 -8.90 -2.64 -5.56
N GLY A 75 -9.99 -2.21 -6.18
CA GLY A 75 -11.25 -1.93 -5.50
C GLY A 75 -11.87 -3.17 -4.84
N LEU A 76 -11.89 -4.30 -5.55
CA LEU A 76 -12.42 -5.57 -5.04
C LEU A 76 -11.55 -6.15 -3.91
N ALA A 77 -10.23 -5.91 -3.93
CA ALA A 77 -9.32 -6.39 -2.90
C ALA A 77 -9.47 -5.63 -1.57
N ALA A 78 -9.80 -4.35 -1.63
CA ALA A 78 -9.73 -3.46 -0.48
C ALA A 78 -10.57 -3.94 0.74
N ILE A 79 -11.72 -4.56 0.50
CA ILE A 79 -12.61 -5.05 1.57
C ILE A 79 -12.41 -6.55 1.83
N PRO A 80 -12.63 -7.48 0.86
CA PRO A 80 -12.64 -8.90 1.16
C PRO A 80 -11.25 -9.46 1.50
N LEU A 81 -10.18 -9.03 0.78
CA LEU A 81 -8.84 -9.52 1.09
C LEU A 81 -8.33 -9.00 2.44
N THR A 82 -8.65 -7.75 2.78
CA THR A 82 -8.31 -7.20 4.10
C THR A 82 -9.03 -7.96 5.22
N ALA A 83 -10.28 -8.36 5.01
CA ALA A 83 -11.04 -9.18 5.95
C ALA A 83 -10.45 -10.60 6.09
N LEU A 84 -10.11 -11.25 4.97
CA LEU A 84 -9.52 -12.59 4.95
C LEU A 84 -8.13 -12.64 5.60
N THR A 85 -7.34 -11.57 5.47
CA THR A 85 -6.00 -11.49 6.03
C THR A 85 -5.95 -10.92 7.44
N HIS A 86 -7.12 -10.64 8.07
CA HIS A 86 -7.20 -10.01 9.38
C HIS A 86 -6.45 -10.78 10.49
N GLY A 87 -6.38 -12.10 10.40
CA GLY A 87 -5.67 -12.97 11.36
C GLY A 87 -4.16 -13.10 11.09
N TRP A 88 -3.66 -12.58 9.98
CA TRP A 88 -2.25 -12.72 9.60
C TRP A 88 -1.40 -11.57 10.13
N SER A 89 -0.10 -11.81 10.34
CA SER A 89 0.80 -10.71 10.67
C SER A 89 0.93 -9.77 9.49
N ARG A 90 0.78 -8.46 9.72
CA ARG A 90 0.78 -7.41 8.67
C ARG A 90 2.03 -7.45 7.80
N ARG A 91 3.17 -7.79 8.38
CA ARG A 91 4.41 -7.97 7.63
C ARG A 91 4.31 -9.10 6.60
N LYS A 92 3.69 -10.24 6.97
CA LYS A 92 3.50 -11.36 6.03
C LYS A 92 2.55 -10.99 4.90
N VAL A 93 1.45 -10.31 5.22
CA VAL A 93 0.47 -9.85 4.24
C VAL A 93 1.13 -8.89 3.24
N LEU A 94 1.88 -7.90 3.72
CA LEU A 94 2.58 -6.94 2.87
C LEU A 94 3.64 -7.62 1.99
N LEU A 95 4.44 -8.54 2.54
CA LEU A 95 5.43 -9.29 1.78
C LEU A 95 4.78 -10.19 0.73
N PHE A 96 3.65 -10.83 1.05
CA PHE A 96 2.87 -11.61 0.11
C PHE A 96 2.32 -10.74 -1.03
N ALA A 97 1.73 -9.59 -0.70
CA ALA A 97 1.22 -8.65 -1.69
C ALA A 97 2.33 -8.14 -2.61
N LEU A 98 3.49 -7.75 -2.06
CA LEU A 98 4.65 -7.33 -2.85
C LEU A 98 5.23 -8.45 -3.71
N GLY A 99 5.29 -9.68 -3.19
CA GLY A 99 5.74 -10.85 -3.96
C GLY A 99 4.81 -11.15 -5.14
N ALA A 100 3.49 -11.18 -4.90
CA ALA A 100 2.48 -11.35 -5.94
C ALA A 100 2.57 -10.22 -6.98
N PHE A 101 2.75 -8.99 -6.53
CA PHE A 101 2.94 -7.82 -7.37
C PHE A 101 4.16 -7.97 -8.29
N CYS A 102 5.33 -8.36 -7.75
CA CYS A 102 6.54 -8.59 -8.54
C CYS A 102 6.36 -9.69 -9.57
N ILE A 103 5.79 -10.83 -9.17
CA ILE A 103 5.57 -11.98 -10.07
C ILE A 103 4.62 -11.57 -11.20
N CYS A 104 3.48 -10.96 -10.88
CA CYS A 104 2.51 -10.54 -11.88
C CYS A 104 3.08 -9.48 -12.85
N ASN A 105 3.88 -8.53 -12.37
CA ASN A 105 4.53 -7.56 -13.25
C ASN A 105 5.61 -8.21 -14.13
N ALA A 106 6.35 -9.20 -13.63
CA ALA A 106 7.30 -9.96 -14.44
C ALA A 106 6.57 -10.73 -15.56
N VAL A 107 5.45 -11.39 -15.25
CA VAL A 107 4.62 -12.06 -16.25
C VAL A 107 4.08 -11.06 -17.28
N THR A 108 3.60 -9.90 -16.85
CA THR A 108 3.12 -8.84 -17.75
C THR A 108 4.23 -8.37 -18.69
N ALA A 109 5.45 -8.20 -18.19
CA ALA A 109 6.59 -7.73 -18.97
C ALA A 109 7.05 -8.76 -20.03
N LEU A 110 6.89 -10.06 -19.75
CA LEU A 110 7.29 -11.15 -20.65
C LEU A 110 6.18 -11.60 -21.58
N SER A 111 4.93 -11.20 -21.33
CA SER A 111 3.76 -11.64 -22.10
C SER A 111 3.56 -10.78 -23.32
N SER A 112 3.45 -11.43 -24.49
CA SER A 112 2.98 -10.84 -25.75
C SER A 112 1.49 -11.08 -26.02
N GLN A 113 0.79 -11.82 -25.13
CA GLN A 113 -0.61 -12.15 -25.30
C GLN A 113 -1.50 -11.19 -24.51
N PHE A 114 -2.37 -10.45 -25.22
CA PHE A 114 -3.29 -9.49 -24.59
C PHE A 114 -4.17 -10.12 -23.50
N GLY A 115 -4.80 -11.28 -23.79
CA GLY A 115 -5.69 -11.96 -22.83
C GLY A 115 -4.99 -12.36 -21.53
N LEU A 116 -3.76 -12.90 -21.61
CA LEU A 116 -2.97 -13.23 -20.43
C LEU A 116 -2.60 -11.96 -19.64
N THR A 117 -2.14 -10.93 -20.33
CA THR A 117 -1.80 -9.64 -19.72
C THR A 117 -3.02 -9.04 -19.00
N LEU A 118 -4.21 -9.15 -19.58
CA LEU A 118 -5.47 -8.66 -19.01
C LEU A 118 -5.79 -9.35 -17.67
N VAL A 119 -5.71 -10.68 -17.63
CA VAL A 119 -5.94 -11.47 -16.41
C VAL A 119 -4.89 -11.14 -15.33
N VAL A 120 -3.64 -11.08 -15.73
CA VAL A 120 -2.54 -10.77 -14.78
C VAL A 120 -2.68 -9.36 -14.23
N ARG A 121 -3.12 -8.37 -15.01
CA ARG A 121 -3.40 -7.01 -14.55
C ARG A 121 -4.49 -6.95 -13.48
N PHE A 122 -5.50 -7.80 -13.55
CA PHE A 122 -6.48 -7.93 -12.49
C PHE A 122 -5.83 -8.40 -11.17
N PHE A 123 -4.94 -9.42 -11.23
CA PHE A 123 -4.20 -9.88 -10.04
C PHE A 123 -3.21 -8.84 -9.51
N VAL A 124 -2.57 -8.07 -10.39
CA VAL A 124 -1.77 -6.90 -9.98
C VAL A 124 -2.64 -5.93 -9.17
N GLY A 125 -3.85 -5.66 -9.63
CA GLY A 125 -4.81 -4.82 -8.93
C GLY A 125 -5.15 -5.36 -7.54
N LEU A 126 -5.45 -6.66 -7.42
CA LEU A 126 -5.71 -7.29 -6.12
C LEU A 126 -4.53 -7.11 -5.15
N ALA A 127 -3.30 -7.35 -5.62
CA ALA A 127 -2.09 -7.19 -4.83
C ALA A 127 -1.87 -5.73 -4.42
N THR A 128 -2.11 -4.79 -5.32
CA THR A 128 -1.99 -3.35 -5.07
C THR A 128 -3.01 -2.86 -4.05
N GLY A 129 -4.29 -3.25 -4.19
CA GLY A 129 -5.34 -2.89 -3.23
C GLY A 129 -5.06 -3.41 -1.82
N LEU A 130 -4.53 -4.64 -1.72
CA LEU A 130 -4.09 -5.20 -0.45
C LEU A 130 -2.89 -4.43 0.11
N ALA A 131 -1.89 -4.11 -0.71
CA ALA A 131 -0.73 -3.34 -0.29
C ALA A 131 -1.12 -1.95 0.25
N TRP A 132 -2.01 -1.22 -0.43
CA TRP A 132 -2.51 0.08 0.01
C TRP A 132 -3.24 0.02 1.35
N SER A 133 -4.11 -0.98 1.55
CA SER A 133 -4.85 -1.14 2.81
C SER A 133 -3.93 -1.43 3.99
N GLU A 134 -2.87 -2.22 3.76
CA GLU A 134 -1.89 -2.57 4.78
C GLU A 134 -0.87 -1.44 5.06
N LEU A 135 -0.49 -0.68 4.05
CA LEU A 135 0.53 0.37 4.13
C LEU A 135 0.18 1.42 5.19
N ALA A 136 -1.05 1.97 5.14
CA ALA A 136 -1.51 2.96 6.11
C ALA A 136 -1.63 2.37 7.53
N THR A 137 -2.16 1.14 7.62
CA THR A 137 -2.33 0.44 8.90
C THR A 137 -0.98 0.10 9.53
N TYR A 138 -0.02 -0.36 8.74
CA TYR A 138 1.31 -0.70 9.21
C TYR A 138 2.10 0.54 9.64
N ALA A 139 2.06 1.63 8.88
CA ALA A 139 2.69 2.89 9.21
C ALA A 139 2.24 3.42 10.58
N ARG A 140 0.92 3.36 10.86
CA ARG A 140 0.36 3.78 12.16
C ARG A 140 0.82 2.90 13.31
N ARG A 141 1.01 1.60 13.10
CA ARG A 141 1.43 0.67 14.15
C ARG A 141 2.92 0.74 14.49
N LEU A 142 3.73 1.34 13.61
CA LEU A 142 5.18 1.51 13.83
C LEU A 142 5.52 2.59 14.85
N VAL A 143 4.58 3.48 15.14
CA VAL A 143 4.84 4.68 15.94
C VAL A 143 3.72 4.92 16.97
N PRO A 144 4.02 5.61 18.09
CA PRO A 144 3.01 5.99 19.07
C PRO A 144 2.01 6.99 18.52
N PRO A 145 0.79 7.07 19.10
CA PRO A 145 -0.33 7.88 18.59
C PRO A 145 0.02 9.35 18.24
N PRO A 146 0.83 10.09 19.02
CA PRO A 146 1.12 11.50 18.74
C PRO A 146 1.86 11.75 17.43
N VAL A 147 2.61 10.75 16.91
CA VAL A 147 3.43 10.89 15.70
C VAL A 147 2.93 10.07 14.50
N GLN A 148 1.76 9.43 14.62
CA GLN A 148 1.17 8.62 13.55
C GLN A 148 0.89 9.42 12.27
N GLY A 149 0.44 10.67 12.42
CA GLY A 149 0.22 11.56 11.27
C GLY A 149 1.51 11.89 10.52
N ARG A 150 2.60 12.11 11.26
CA ARG A 150 3.94 12.35 10.67
C ARG A 150 4.45 11.11 9.93
N ALA A 151 4.31 9.93 10.53
CA ALA A 151 4.70 8.68 9.90
C ALA A 151 3.94 8.44 8.59
N LEU A 152 2.63 8.64 8.61
CA LEU A 152 1.79 8.52 7.42
C LEU A 152 2.16 9.55 6.35
N ALA A 153 2.43 10.80 6.72
CA ALA A 153 2.87 11.84 5.80
C ALA A 153 4.18 11.44 5.09
N VAL A 154 5.16 10.90 5.81
CA VAL A 154 6.42 10.42 5.24
C VAL A 154 6.15 9.31 4.21
N VAL A 155 5.33 8.32 4.57
CA VAL A 155 4.99 7.21 3.66
C VAL A 155 4.27 7.70 2.40
N MET A 156 3.41 8.70 2.51
CA MET A 156 2.65 9.26 1.37
C MET A 156 3.50 10.15 0.44
N ILE A 157 4.72 10.55 0.80
CA ILE A 157 5.64 11.27 -0.09
C ILE A 157 5.95 10.45 -1.37
N GLY A 158 5.91 9.13 -1.28
CA GLY A 158 6.10 8.26 -2.44
C GLY A 158 5.11 8.51 -3.58
N VAL A 159 3.87 8.92 -3.26
CA VAL A 159 2.82 9.18 -4.26
C VAL A 159 3.17 10.35 -5.19
N PRO A 160 3.39 11.59 -4.68
CA PRO A 160 3.72 12.72 -5.56
C PRO A 160 5.05 12.52 -6.28
N LEU A 161 6.02 11.81 -5.68
CA LEU A 161 7.27 11.46 -6.37
C LEU A 161 7.01 10.55 -7.58
N ALA A 162 6.13 9.57 -7.47
CA ALA A 162 5.76 8.69 -8.58
C ALA A 162 4.97 9.43 -9.67
N LEU A 163 4.15 10.40 -9.30
CA LEU A 163 3.37 11.20 -10.26
C LEU A 163 4.24 12.24 -11.01
N SER A 164 5.46 12.50 -10.54
CA SER A 164 6.40 13.41 -11.20
C SER A 164 7.25 12.75 -12.29
N LEU A 165 7.10 11.44 -12.51
CA LEU A 165 7.76 10.68 -13.58
C LEU A 165 7.00 10.79 -14.90
#